data_6bc5413d93195aec61275d518a16ecda
#
_entry.id   6bc5413d93195aec61275d518a16ecda
#
_cell.length_a   1.000
_cell.length_b   1.000
_cell.length_c   1.000
_cell.angle_alpha   90.00
_cell.angle_beta   90.00
_cell.angle_gamma   90.00
#
_symmetry.space_group_name_H-M   'P 1'
#
loop_
_entity.id
_entity.type
_entity.pdbx_description
1 polymer ?
#
loop_
_entity_poly.entity_id
_entity_poly.type
_entity_poly.pdbx_seq_one_letter_code
_entity_poly.pdbx_strand_id
1 'polypeptide(L)'
;LITTRSACDRAPSKLTVNDTVYNIKPLPANSIEEEIIKGVNAERDGVDAILCGPIAATTIEKVVRIPVGGLQFDEDLMNTSLESLIRRIE
;
A
#
# COMPACT_ATOMS: atom_id res chain seq x y z
N LEU A 1 1.37 2.43 -2.07
CA LEU A 1 2.07 1.15 -2.11
C LEU A 1 3.52 1.33 -1.68
N ILE A 2 3.87 0.78 -0.55
CA ILE A 2 5.22 0.88 0.01
C ILE A 2 5.84 -0.51 0.06
N THR A 3 6.81 -0.76 -0.77
CA THR A 3 7.47 -2.07 -0.87
C THR A 3 8.81 -1.92 -1.57
N THR A 4 9.43 -3.04 -1.97
CA THR A 4 10.70 -3.01 -2.69
C THR A 4 10.55 -2.32 -4.04
N ARG A 5 11.67 -1.80 -4.58
CA ARG A 5 11.63 -1.16 -5.89
C ARG A 5 11.13 -2.10 -6.98
N SER A 6 11.56 -3.36 -6.97
CA SER A 6 11.14 -4.30 -8.01
C SER A 6 9.64 -4.60 -7.96
N ALA A 7 9.05 -4.66 -6.77
CA ALA A 7 7.61 -4.84 -6.63
C ALA A 7 6.86 -3.57 -7.04
N CYS A 8 7.37 -2.38 -6.68
CA CYS A 8 6.79 -1.12 -7.12
C CYS A 8 6.79 -0.98 -8.64
N ASP A 9 7.87 -1.41 -9.30
CA ASP A 9 7.98 -1.32 -10.75
C ASP A 9 6.97 -2.20 -11.49
N ARG A 10 6.46 -3.25 -10.82
CA ARG A 10 5.47 -4.16 -11.39
C ARG A 10 4.04 -3.80 -11.03
N ALA A 11 3.84 -2.86 -10.13
CA ALA A 11 2.50 -2.47 -9.71
C ALA A 11 1.77 -1.71 -10.82
N PRO A 12 0.44 -1.86 -10.93
CA PRO A 12 -0.33 -1.04 -11.86
C PRO A 12 -0.31 0.42 -11.39
N SER A 13 -0.42 1.35 -12.32
CA SER A 13 -0.52 2.78 -11.98
C SER A 13 -1.94 3.16 -11.56
N LYS A 14 -2.93 2.41 -12.01
CA LYS A 14 -4.34 2.64 -11.71
C LYS A 14 -5.06 1.31 -11.57
N LEU A 15 -6.10 1.31 -10.75
CA LEU A 15 -6.96 0.15 -10.57
C LEU A 15 -8.40 0.62 -10.47
N THR A 16 -9.32 -0.02 -11.20
CA THR A 16 -10.73 0.31 -11.16
C THR A 16 -11.47 -0.74 -10.32
N VAL A 17 -12.16 -0.28 -9.29
CA VAL A 17 -12.98 -1.14 -8.43
C VAL A 17 -14.33 -0.47 -8.26
N ASN A 18 -15.42 -1.19 -8.56
CA ASN A 18 -16.79 -0.66 -8.47
C ASN A 18 -16.97 0.66 -9.21
N ASP A 19 -16.46 0.74 -10.44
CA ASP A 19 -16.53 1.90 -11.32
C ASP A 19 -15.76 3.13 -10.82
N THR A 20 -15.00 3.00 -9.76
CA THR A 20 -14.13 4.07 -9.25
C THR A 20 -12.68 3.77 -9.60
N VAL A 21 -11.98 4.75 -10.16
CA VAL A 21 -10.56 4.62 -10.51
C VAL A 21 -9.71 5.06 -9.33
N TYR A 22 -8.80 4.17 -8.90
CA TYR A 22 -7.85 4.45 -7.83
C TYR A 22 -6.45 4.60 -8.41
N ASN A 23 -5.76 5.66 -8.03
CA ASN A 23 -4.37 5.87 -8.43
C ASN A 23 -3.47 5.14 -7.46
N ILE A 24 -2.53 4.37 -8.00
CA ILE A 24 -1.57 3.62 -7.20
C ILE A 24 -0.25 4.39 -7.20
N LYS A 25 0.12 4.94 -6.06
CA LYS A 25 1.37 5.67 -5.90
C LYS A 25 2.43 4.76 -5.32
N PRO A 26 3.44 4.36 -6.09
CA PRO A 26 4.51 3.50 -5.58
C PRO A 26 5.53 4.33 -4.80
N LEU A 27 5.92 3.82 -3.63
CA LEU A 27 6.93 4.43 -2.77
C LEU A 27 7.95 3.35 -2.39
N PRO A 28 9.02 3.19 -3.16
CA PRO A 28 10.03 2.18 -2.86
C PRO A 28 10.69 2.40 -1.50
N ALA A 29 10.88 1.31 -0.76
CA ALA A 29 11.54 1.35 0.54
C ALA A 29 12.51 0.17 0.64
N ASN A 30 13.65 0.37 1.29
CA ASN A 30 14.71 -0.61 1.42
C ASN A 30 14.76 -1.27 2.80
N SER A 31 13.95 -0.80 3.74
CA SER A 31 13.91 -1.33 5.10
C SER A 31 12.54 -1.11 5.71
N ILE A 32 12.26 -1.83 6.80
CA ILE A 32 11.02 -1.67 7.55
C ILE A 32 10.90 -0.25 8.11
N GLU A 33 12.00 0.30 8.61
CA GLU A 33 12.03 1.68 9.13
C GLU A 33 11.65 2.68 8.05
N GLU A 34 12.18 2.50 6.85
CA GLU A 34 11.88 3.36 5.72
C GLU A 34 10.42 3.22 5.29
N GLU A 35 9.86 2.01 5.33
CA GLU A 35 8.44 1.78 5.06
C GLU A 35 7.56 2.56 6.04
N ILE A 36 7.90 2.53 7.34
CA ILE A 36 7.12 3.22 8.37
C ILE A 36 7.15 4.72 8.14
N ILE A 37 8.33 5.28 7.87
CA ILE A 37 8.48 6.72 7.61
C ILE A 37 7.65 7.13 6.39
N LYS A 38 7.72 6.37 5.32
CA LYS A 38 6.95 6.65 4.11
C LYS A 38 5.46 6.50 4.31
N GLY A 39 5.05 5.55 5.16
CA GLY A 39 3.64 5.36 5.52
C GLY A 39 3.06 6.56 6.25
N VAL A 40 3.77 7.06 7.25
CA VAL A 40 3.35 8.25 8.00
C VAL A 40 3.28 9.48 7.09
N ASN A 41 4.28 9.66 6.23
CA ASN A 41 4.29 10.77 5.28
C ASN A 41 3.18 10.65 4.24
N ALA A 42 2.87 9.44 3.78
CA ALA A 42 1.79 9.21 2.82
C ALA A 42 0.43 9.61 3.41
N GLU A 43 0.16 9.27 4.68
CA GLU A 43 -1.06 9.72 5.34
C GLU A 43 -1.13 11.25 5.38
N ARG A 44 -0.03 11.91 5.71
CA ARG A 44 0.06 13.37 5.73
C ARG A 44 -0.22 13.96 4.35
N ASP A 45 0.24 13.28 3.30
CA ASP A 45 0.04 13.71 1.91
C ASP A 45 -1.38 13.45 1.40
N GLY A 46 -2.22 12.78 2.19
CA GLY A 46 -3.63 12.62 1.89
C GLY A 46 -4.02 11.35 1.14
N VAL A 47 -3.20 10.31 1.17
CA VAL A 47 -3.58 9.04 0.55
C VAL A 47 -4.74 8.41 1.33
N ASP A 48 -5.56 7.61 0.66
CA ASP A 48 -6.75 7.00 1.25
C ASP A 48 -6.48 5.69 1.96
N ALA A 49 -5.41 4.99 1.59
CA ALA A 49 -5.02 3.72 2.18
C ALA A 49 -3.56 3.39 1.85
N ILE A 50 -2.97 2.49 2.62
CA ILE A 50 -1.58 2.07 2.44
C ILE A 50 -1.53 0.56 2.28
N LEU A 51 -0.81 0.08 1.26
CA LEU A 51 -0.42 -1.32 1.13
C LEU A 51 1.10 -1.39 1.26
N CYS A 52 1.61 -2.18 2.18
CA CYS A 52 3.04 -2.26 2.48
C CYS A 52 3.44 -3.68 2.86
N GLY A 53 4.71 -3.90 3.16
CA GLY A 53 5.18 -5.20 3.62
C GLY A 53 4.43 -5.65 4.88
N PRO A 54 4.18 -6.95 5.06
CA PRO A 54 3.32 -7.43 6.15
C PRO A 54 3.88 -7.13 7.54
N ILE A 55 5.21 -7.09 7.70
CA ILE A 55 5.81 -6.79 9.00
C ILE A 55 5.63 -5.31 9.33
N ALA A 56 5.88 -4.42 8.36
CA ALA A 56 5.70 -2.99 8.55
C ALA A 56 4.23 -2.63 8.75
N ALA A 57 3.31 -3.36 8.12
CA ALA A 57 1.88 -3.09 8.21
C ALA A 57 1.38 -3.10 9.65
N THR A 58 1.85 -4.03 10.48
CA THR A 58 1.42 -4.12 11.87
C THR A 58 1.83 -2.89 12.69
N THR A 59 2.95 -2.26 12.35
CA THR A 59 3.40 -1.05 13.02
C THR A 59 2.71 0.18 12.44
N ILE A 60 2.61 0.27 11.13
CA ILE A 60 2.02 1.44 10.46
C ILE A 60 0.55 1.60 10.86
N GLU A 61 -0.21 0.51 10.92
CA GLU A 61 -1.63 0.59 11.28
C GLU A 61 -1.88 1.16 12.69
N LYS A 62 -0.87 1.12 13.56
CA LYS A 62 -0.96 1.67 14.91
C LYS A 62 -0.71 3.18 14.96
N VAL A 63 -0.08 3.74 13.94
CA VAL A 63 0.33 5.15 13.94
C VAL A 63 -0.39 5.98 12.88
N VAL A 64 -1.14 5.37 11.99
CA VAL A 64 -1.96 6.07 10.99
C VAL A 64 -3.43 5.72 11.21
N ARG A 65 -4.32 6.58 10.70
CA ARG A 65 -5.78 6.39 10.85
C ARG A 65 -6.44 5.79 9.62
N ILE A 66 -5.75 5.79 8.48
CA ILE A 66 -6.26 5.23 7.23
C ILE A 66 -6.06 3.71 7.22
N PRO A 67 -6.83 2.96 6.41
CA PRO A 67 -6.65 1.51 6.31
C PRO A 67 -5.24 1.13 5.83
N VAL A 68 -4.69 0.09 6.43
CA VAL A 68 -3.37 -0.44 6.09
C VAL A 68 -3.49 -1.93 5.83
N GLY A 69 -2.97 -2.39 4.71
CA GLY A 69 -2.93 -3.80 4.35
C GLY A 69 -1.51 -4.31 4.18
N GLY A 70 -1.30 -5.58 4.49
CA GLY A 70 -0.03 -6.26 4.26
C GLY A 70 0.01 -6.91 2.89
N LEU A 71 1.09 -6.64 2.14
CA LEU A 71 1.29 -7.22 0.82
C LEU A 71 1.66 -8.71 0.96
N GLN A 72 0.99 -9.56 0.18
CA GLN A 72 1.38 -10.97 0.09
C GLN A 72 2.65 -11.11 -0.74
N PHE A 73 3.46 -12.14 -0.43
CA PHE A 73 4.75 -12.32 -1.09
C PHE A 73 4.65 -12.81 -2.54
N ASP A 74 3.51 -13.36 -2.94
CA ASP A 74 3.31 -13.82 -4.31
C ASP A 74 2.92 -12.62 -5.18
N GLU A 75 3.66 -12.42 -6.27
CA GLU A 75 3.43 -11.31 -7.21
C GLU A 75 2.03 -11.37 -7.83
N ASP A 76 1.52 -12.58 -8.07
CA ASP A 76 0.18 -12.76 -8.63
C ASP A 76 -0.91 -12.29 -7.67
N LEU A 77 -0.58 -12.07 -6.39
CA LEU A 77 -1.51 -11.60 -5.39
C LEU A 77 -1.47 -10.08 -5.18
N MET A 78 -0.61 -9.36 -5.89
CA MET A 78 -0.54 -7.90 -5.72
C MET A 78 -1.87 -7.23 -6.04
N ASN A 79 -2.47 -7.54 -7.19
CA ASN A 79 -3.75 -6.95 -7.56
C ASN A 79 -4.85 -7.36 -6.58
N THR A 80 -4.84 -8.61 -6.12
CA THR A 80 -5.79 -9.09 -5.13
C THR A 80 -5.64 -8.33 -3.82
N SER A 81 -4.40 -8.09 -3.38
CA SER A 81 -4.12 -7.33 -2.16
C SER A 81 -4.61 -5.88 -2.28
N LEU A 82 -4.38 -5.24 -3.44
CA LEU A 82 -4.85 -3.89 -3.71
C LEU A 82 -6.38 -3.84 -3.71
N GLU A 83 -7.04 -4.77 -4.36
CA GLU A 83 -8.50 -4.82 -4.39
C GLU A 83 -9.09 -5.01 -3.00
N SER A 84 -8.50 -5.90 -2.20
CA SER A 84 -8.96 -6.12 -0.83
C SER A 84 -8.83 -4.86 0.02
N LEU A 85 -7.73 -4.14 -0.13
CA LEU A 85 -7.51 -2.89 0.60
C LEU A 85 -8.52 -1.84 0.18
N ILE A 86 -8.75 -1.67 -1.11
CA ILE A 86 -9.71 -0.70 -1.65
C ILE A 86 -11.11 -0.97 -1.13
N ARG A 87 -11.52 -2.25 -1.08
CA ARG A 87 -12.84 -2.61 -0.55
C ARG A 87 -13.03 -2.21 0.91
N ARG A 88 -11.94 -2.11 1.68
CA ARG A 88 -12.01 -1.69 3.07
C ARG A 88 -12.24 -0.18 3.23
N ILE A 89 -11.96 0.61 2.19
CA ILE A 89 -12.21 2.06 2.21
C ILE A 89 -13.53 2.43 1.52
N GLU A 90 -14.15 1.48 0.85
CA GLU A 90 -15.48 1.65 0.30
C GLU A 90 -16.53 1.27 1.34
#